data_f85fcc30b1719a5c315be13c7ebb5592
#
_entry.id   f85fcc30b1719a5c315be13c7ebb5592
#
_cell.length_a   1.000
_cell.length_b   1.000
_cell.length_c   1.000
_cell.angle_alpha   90.00
_cell.angle_beta   90.00
_cell.angle_gamma   90.00
#
_symmetry.space_group_name_H-M   'P 1'
#
loop_
_entity.id
_entity.type
_entity.pdbx_description
1 polymer ?
#
loop_
_entity_poly.entity_id
_entity_poly.type
_entity_poly.pdbx_seq_one_letter_code
_entity_poly.pdbx_strand_id
1 'polypeptide(L)'
;MARSSPRKRPAALLFDVFGTVVDWRGSVKRELARLGRARSVRADWGEFADAWRAGYRPAMDRVRRGEVPWQPLDSLHRQMLRGLVGRFGLALDGREIEALNLVWHRLAPWADVRTGLRRLKRGCTIGTLSNGNMALLVELSKAANLPWDCILSAELFRHYKPDPEVYHGAAALLALDPADVMLVAAHKDDLAAARRCGWQTAYVQRPLEFGPGKARGGPDRASTLNADDFADLADQLGL
;
A
#
# COMPACT_ATOMS: atom_id res chain seq x y z
N MET A 1 -33.22 -5.30 23.41
CA MET A 1 -32.18 -5.55 22.41
C MET A 1 -32.37 -4.53 21.28
N ALA A 2 -31.50 -3.49 21.19
CA ALA A 2 -31.56 -2.50 20.12
C ALA A 2 -31.16 -3.20 18.82
N ARG A 3 -32.06 -3.23 17.84
CA ARG A 3 -31.73 -3.66 16.48
C ARG A 3 -30.70 -2.65 15.93
N SER A 4 -29.45 -3.07 15.72
CA SER A 4 -28.49 -2.25 15.00
C SER A 4 -29.08 -1.95 13.62
N SER A 5 -29.24 -0.68 13.29
CA SER A 5 -29.61 -0.28 11.93
C SER A 5 -28.68 -0.97 10.93
N PRO A 6 -29.19 -1.45 9.76
CA PRO A 6 -28.35 -2.07 8.76
C PRO A 6 -27.24 -1.08 8.39
N ARG A 7 -25.98 -1.55 8.49
CA ARG A 7 -24.83 -0.71 8.14
C ARG A 7 -24.96 -0.25 6.68
N LYS A 8 -24.85 1.05 6.47
CA LYS A 8 -24.85 1.62 5.13
C LYS A 8 -23.62 1.08 4.38
N ARG A 9 -23.83 0.48 3.21
CA ARG A 9 -22.73 0.08 2.33
C ARG A 9 -21.96 1.33 1.91
N PRO A 10 -20.62 1.31 1.94
CA PRO A 10 -19.83 2.43 1.44
C PRO A 10 -20.05 2.62 -0.06
N ALA A 11 -20.07 3.87 -0.52
CA ALA A 11 -20.12 4.20 -1.93
C ALA A 11 -18.77 3.96 -2.62
N ALA A 12 -17.67 4.18 -1.88
CA ALA A 12 -16.32 3.94 -2.36
C ALA A 12 -15.49 3.12 -1.38
N LEU A 13 -14.66 2.24 -1.93
CA LEU A 13 -13.59 1.52 -1.24
C LEU A 13 -12.25 2.05 -1.73
N LEU A 14 -11.48 2.67 -0.85
CA LEU A 14 -10.14 3.13 -1.16
C LEU A 14 -9.12 2.22 -0.48
N PHE A 15 -8.14 1.77 -1.24
CA PHE A 15 -7.21 0.73 -0.82
C PHE A 15 -5.83 1.30 -0.54
N ASP A 16 -5.29 1.03 0.64
CA ASP A 16 -3.85 1.02 0.80
C ASP A 16 -3.23 -0.02 -0.13
N VAL A 17 -2.02 0.25 -0.68
CA VAL A 17 -1.48 -0.57 -1.75
C VAL A 17 -0.36 -1.48 -1.28
N PHE A 18 0.71 -0.91 -0.70
CA PHE A 18 1.90 -1.68 -0.34
C PHE A 18 1.65 -2.56 0.88
N GLY A 19 1.70 -3.87 0.70
CA GLY A 19 1.38 -4.85 1.74
C GLY A 19 -0.09 -5.25 1.77
N THR A 20 -1.02 -4.34 1.49
CA THR A 20 -2.46 -4.62 1.43
C THR A 20 -2.87 -5.29 0.12
N VAL A 21 -2.53 -4.67 -1.00
CA VAL A 21 -2.85 -5.15 -2.37
C VAL A 21 -1.71 -5.99 -2.94
N VAL A 22 -0.46 -5.61 -2.70
CA VAL A 22 0.72 -6.22 -3.34
C VAL A 22 1.71 -6.76 -2.32
N ASP A 23 2.34 -7.89 -2.67
CA ASP A 23 3.48 -8.50 -1.98
C ASP A 23 4.76 -7.73 -2.34
N TRP A 24 4.99 -6.61 -1.62
CA TRP A 24 6.17 -5.80 -1.84
C TRP A 24 7.46 -6.57 -1.49
N ARG A 25 7.46 -7.31 -0.37
CA ARG A 25 8.63 -8.01 0.15
C ARG A 25 9.08 -9.14 -0.78
N GLY A 26 8.17 -10.01 -1.16
CA GLY A 26 8.45 -11.11 -2.07
C GLY A 26 8.86 -10.62 -3.46
N SER A 27 8.25 -9.56 -3.96
CA SER A 27 8.59 -8.99 -5.27
C SER A 27 9.99 -8.37 -5.28
N VAL A 28 10.33 -7.55 -4.29
CA VAL A 28 11.66 -6.95 -4.14
C VAL A 28 12.71 -8.04 -3.94
N LYS A 29 12.46 -9.03 -3.07
CA LYS A 29 13.36 -10.17 -2.85
C LYS A 29 13.64 -10.95 -4.13
N ARG A 30 12.61 -11.23 -4.96
CA ARG A 30 12.77 -11.96 -6.22
C ARG A 30 13.65 -11.18 -7.21
N GLU A 31 13.43 -9.88 -7.35
CA GLU A 31 14.23 -9.04 -8.25
C GLU A 31 15.69 -8.94 -7.79
N LEU A 32 15.92 -8.71 -6.50
CA LEU A 32 17.27 -8.68 -5.92
C LEU A 32 17.99 -10.02 -6.08
N ALA A 33 17.28 -11.15 -5.88
CA ALA A 33 17.87 -12.48 -6.10
C ALA A 33 18.24 -12.70 -7.58
N ARG A 34 17.45 -12.19 -8.53
CA ARG A 34 17.76 -12.22 -9.96
C ARG A 34 19.04 -11.42 -10.25
N LEU A 35 19.11 -10.19 -9.73
CA LEU A 35 20.25 -9.30 -9.88
C LEU A 35 21.51 -9.89 -9.24
N GLY A 36 21.41 -10.42 -8.02
CA GLY A 36 22.51 -11.06 -7.30
C GLY A 36 23.10 -12.24 -8.08
N ARG A 37 22.25 -13.10 -8.66
CA ARG A 37 22.72 -14.20 -9.54
C ARG A 37 23.48 -13.67 -10.75
N ALA A 38 22.95 -12.66 -11.43
CA ALA A 38 23.59 -12.07 -12.60
C ALA A 38 24.97 -11.45 -12.28
N ARG A 39 25.21 -11.09 -11.03
CA ARG A 39 26.46 -10.46 -10.56
C ARG A 39 27.32 -11.35 -9.69
N SER A 40 26.96 -12.64 -9.54
CA SER A 40 27.65 -13.59 -8.64
C SER A 40 27.73 -13.10 -7.19
N VAL A 41 26.76 -12.29 -6.74
CA VAL A 41 26.64 -11.79 -5.36
C VAL A 41 25.65 -12.64 -4.60
N ARG A 42 26.04 -13.07 -3.39
CA ARG A 42 25.17 -13.79 -2.46
C ARG A 42 24.92 -12.93 -1.23
N ALA A 43 23.66 -12.70 -0.91
CA ALA A 43 23.24 -11.96 0.29
C ALA A 43 21.84 -12.43 0.73
N ASP A 44 21.43 -12.05 1.92
CA ASP A 44 20.03 -12.22 2.35
C ASP A 44 19.17 -11.09 1.70
N TRP A 45 18.55 -11.45 0.58
CA TRP A 45 17.70 -10.53 -0.16
C TRP A 45 16.37 -10.22 0.56
N GLY A 46 16.00 -11.04 1.54
CA GLY A 46 14.88 -10.76 2.42
C GLY A 46 15.23 -9.65 3.41
N GLU A 47 16.42 -9.74 4.02
CA GLU A 47 16.95 -8.69 4.90
C GLU A 47 17.14 -7.37 4.14
N PHE A 48 17.65 -7.42 2.89
CA PHE A 48 17.73 -6.22 2.04
C PHE A 48 16.35 -5.57 1.86
N ALA A 49 15.34 -6.35 1.47
CA ALA A 49 13.99 -5.83 1.28
C ALA A 49 13.41 -5.23 2.58
N ASP A 50 13.63 -5.90 3.72
CA ASP A 50 13.22 -5.43 5.03
C ASP A 50 13.95 -4.13 5.41
N ALA A 51 15.25 -4.02 5.15
CA ALA A 51 16.04 -2.81 5.41
C ALA A 51 15.60 -1.62 4.52
N TRP A 52 15.30 -1.89 3.24
CA TRP A 52 14.77 -0.85 2.35
C TRP A 52 13.41 -0.33 2.85
N ARG A 53 12.52 -1.25 3.23
CA ARG A 53 11.21 -0.89 3.79
C ARG A 53 11.31 -0.18 5.14
N ALA A 54 12.28 -0.53 5.97
CA ALA A 54 12.48 0.12 7.26
C ALA A 54 12.83 1.62 7.15
N GLY A 55 13.49 2.03 6.07
CA GLY A 55 13.78 3.44 5.78
C GLY A 55 12.55 4.26 5.33
N TYR A 56 11.47 3.60 4.92
CA TYR A 56 10.29 4.21 4.31
C TYR A 56 9.61 5.22 5.25
N ARG A 57 9.22 4.79 6.47
CA ARG A 57 8.53 5.66 7.43
C ARG A 57 9.39 6.84 7.90
N PRO A 58 10.64 6.64 8.33
CA PRO A 58 11.51 7.77 8.70
C PRO A 58 11.70 8.81 7.59
N ALA A 59 11.83 8.37 6.33
CA ALA A 59 12.00 9.29 5.20
C ALA A 59 10.75 10.15 4.97
N MET A 60 9.56 9.54 5.00
CA MET A 60 8.30 10.27 4.90
C MET A 60 8.06 11.19 6.11
N ASP A 61 8.39 10.76 7.32
CA ASP A 61 8.21 11.56 8.53
C ASP A 61 9.06 12.84 8.50
N ARG A 62 10.24 12.83 7.88
CA ARG A 62 11.03 14.05 7.64
C ARG A 62 10.31 15.05 6.74
N VAL A 63 9.65 14.56 5.67
CA VAL A 63 8.83 15.39 4.79
C VAL A 63 7.62 15.94 5.57
N ARG A 64 6.90 15.09 6.30
CA ARG A 64 5.72 15.45 7.09
C ARG A 64 6.01 16.49 8.17
N ARG A 65 7.20 16.45 8.78
CA ARG A 65 7.64 17.45 9.77
C ARG A 65 8.24 18.72 9.13
N GLY A 66 8.28 18.80 7.79
CA GLY A 66 8.84 19.95 7.09
C GLY A 66 10.37 20.05 7.17
N GLU A 67 11.08 18.98 7.60
CA GLU A 67 12.55 18.95 7.67
C GLU A 67 13.18 18.94 6.26
N VAL A 68 12.45 18.44 5.30
CA VAL A 68 12.79 18.45 3.87
C VAL A 68 11.54 18.80 3.05
N PRO A 69 11.68 19.44 1.89
CA PRO A 69 10.56 19.76 1.02
C PRO A 69 9.86 18.47 0.56
N TRP A 70 8.60 18.61 0.08
CA TRP A 70 7.86 17.51 -0.53
C TRP A 70 8.68 16.83 -1.62
N GLN A 71 8.70 15.49 -1.56
CA GLN A 71 9.32 14.64 -2.56
C GLN A 71 8.36 13.46 -2.86
N PRO A 72 8.24 13.01 -4.12
CA PRO A 72 7.53 11.78 -4.43
C PRO A 72 8.24 10.56 -3.84
N LEU A 73 7.48 9.50 -3.57
CA LEU A 73 8.01 8.30 -2.91
C LEU A 73 9.18 7.65 -3.67
N ASP A 74 9.15 7.67 -5.00
CA ASP A 74 10.26 7.17 -5.83
C ASP A 74 11.60 7.83 -5.50
N SER A 75 11.59 9.12 -5.22
CA SER A 75 12.79 9.84 -4.81
C SER A 75 13.30 9.38 -3.45
N LEU A 76 12.41 9.16 -2.50
CA LEU A 76 12.75 8.62 -1.18
C LEU A 76 13.27 7.19 -1.28
N HIS A 77 12.59 6.33 -2.05
CA HIS A 77 13.03 4.95 -2.29
C HIS A 77 14.43 4.89 -2.89
N ARG A 78 14.71 5.73 -3.90
CA ARG A 78 16.03 5.82 -4.53
C ARG A 78 17.11 6.29 -3.57
N GLN A 79 16.83 7.29 -2.73
CA GLN A 79 17.80 7.75 -1.73
C GLN A 79 18.15 6.64 -0.73
N MET A 80 17.13 5.90 -0.24
CA MET A 80 17.34 4.76 0.65
C MET A 80 18.13 3.65 -0.04
N LEU A 81 17.81 3.35 -1.31
CA LEU A 81 18.47 2.31 -2.10
C LEU A 81 19.98 2.59 -2.24
N ARG A 82 20.36 3.84 -2.56
CA ARG A 82 21.77 4.25 -2.65
C ARG A 82 22.56 3.97 -1.36
N GLY A 83 21.92 4.13 -0.22
CA GLY A 83 22.54 3.84 1.08
C GLY A 83 22.62 2.34 1.42
N LEU A 84 21.87 1.49 0.70
CA LEU A 84 21.78 0.06 1.01
C LEU A 84 22.66 -0.83 0.13
N VAL A 85 22.77 -0.53 -1.17
CA VAL A 85 23.37 -1.45 -2.15
C VAL A 85 24.77 -1.92 -1.75
N GLY A 86 25.63 -1.02 -1.28
CA GLY A 86 26.99 -1.35 -0.84
C GLY A 86 27.05 -2.27 0.37
N ARG A 87 26.09 -2.15 1.29
CA ARG A 87 26.01 -3.01 2.50
C ARG A 87 25.76 -4.48 2.18
N PHE A 88 25.16 -4.77 1.03
CA PHE A 88 24.83 -6.11 0.56
C PHE A 88 25.73 -6.57 -0.60
N GLY A 89 26.86 -5.88 -0.81
CA GLY A 89 27.86 -6.26 -1.81
C GLY A 89 27.46 -5.96 -3.25
N LEU A 90 26.44 -5.14 -3.47
CA LEU A 90 26.02 -4.71 -4.81
C LEU A 90 26.77 -3.42 -5.18
N ALA A 91 27.59 -3.46 -6.22
CA ALA A 91 28.13 -2.28 -6.88
C ALA A 91 27.22 -1.93 -8.06
N LEU A 92 26.41 -0.89 -7.91
CA LEU A 92 25.46 -0.42 -8.93
C LEU A 92 25.80 1.01 -9.31
N ASP A 93 25.79 1.30 -10.61
CA ASP A 93 25.87 2.67 -11.11
C ASP A 93 24.52 3.41 -10.97
N GLY A 94 24.51 4.69 -11.36
CA GLY A 94 23.30 5.50 -11.25
C GLY A 94 22.12 4.98 -12.06
N ARG A 95 22.37 4.44 -13.28
CA ARG A 95 21.31 3.89 -14.14
C ARG A 95 20.75 2.60 -13.57
N GLU A 96 21.59 1.78 -12.99
CA GLU A 96 21.20 0.50 -12.37
C GLU A 96 20.41 0.72 -11.08
N ILE A 97 20.74 1.75 -10.30
CA ILE A 97 19.96 2.18 -9.15
C ILE A 97 18.57 2.66 -9.59
N GLU A 98 18.48 3.47 -10.66
CA GLU A 98 17.18 3.87 -11.22
C GLU A 98 16.35 2.65 -11.68
N ALA A 99 16.98 1.74 -12.42
CA ALA A 99 16.33 0.52 -12.91
C ALA A 99 15.84 -0.38 -11.76
N LEU A 100 16.64 -0.54 -10.70
CA LEU A 100 16.27 -1.31 -9.53
C LEU A 100 15.16 -0.61 -8.74
N ASN A 101 15.19 0.73 -8.63
CA ASN A 101 14.14 1.49 -7.98
C ASN A 101 12.75 1.22 -8.58
N LEU A 102 12.68 1.03 -9.90
CA LEU A 102 11.44 0.71 -10.61
C LEU A 102 10.83 -0.66 -10.24
N VAL A 103 11.47 -1.47 -9.39
CA VAL A 103 10.83 -2.69 -8.87
C VAL A 103 9.51 -2.40 -8.16
N TRP A 104 9.39 -1.23 -7.50
CA TRP A 104 8.16 -0.80 -6.83
C TRP A 104 7.00 -0.57 -7.80
N HIS A 105 7.28 -0.33 -9.08
CA HIS A 105 6.28 -0.19 -10.14
C HIS A 105 5.77 -1.53 -10.69
N ARG A 106 6.32 -2.67 -10.24
CA ARG A 106 6.06 -4.01 -10.81
C ARG A 106 5.82 -5.07 -9.74
N LEU A 107 5.35 -4.64 -8.56
CA LEU A 107 5.07 -5.57 -7.46
C LEU A 107 3.92 -6.52 -7.82
N ALA A 108 4.06 -7.78 -7.43
CA ALA A 108 3.01 -8.78 -7.66
C ALA A 108 1.85 -8.58 -6.67
N PRO A 109 0.59 -8.64 -7.12
CA PRO A 109 -0.55 -8.63 -6.22
C PRO A 109 -0.64 -9.97 -5.45
N TRP A 110 -1.31 -9.95 -4.29
CA TRP A 110 -1.69 -11.17 -3.61
C TRP A 110 -2.67 -11.97 -4.49
N ALA A 111 -2.77 -13.28 -4.26
CA ALA A 111 -3.53 -14.19 -5.12
C ALA A 111 -5.03 -13.85 -5.20
N ASP A 112 -5.62 -13.37 -4.11
CA ASP A 112 -7.04 -13.01 -3.96
C ASP A 112 -7.41 -11.67 -4.63
N VAL A 113 -6.42 -10.81 -4.87
CA VAL A 113 -6.64 -9.39 -5.19
C VAL A 113 -7.42 -9.18 -6.48
N ARG A 114 -6.97 -9.79 -7.58
CA ARG A 114 -7.60 -9.54 -8.90
C ARG A 114 -9.07 -9.97 -8.93
N THR A 115 -9.37 -11.10 -8.33
CA THR A 115 -10.74 -11.62 -8.27
C THR A 115 -11.60 -10.83 -7.31
N GLY A 116 -11.07 -10.55 -6.11
CA GLY A 116 -11.78 -9.77 -5.09
C GLY A 116 -12.09 -8.35 -5.57
N LEU A 117 -11.11 -7.64 -6.16
CA LEU A 117 -11.34 -6.31 -6.71
C LEU A 117 -12.42 -6.27 -7.81
N ARG A 118 -12.45 -7.27 -8.71
CA ARG A 118 -13.51 -7.34 -9.73
C ARG A 118 -14.90 -7.55 -9.13
N ARG A 119 -14.99 -8.28 -8.02
CA ARG A 119 -16.26 -8.45 -7.28
C ARG A 119 -16.67 -7.13 -6.63
N LEU A 120 -15.77 -6.53 -5.86
CA LEU A 120 -16.02 -5.28 -5.13
C LEU A 120 -16.43 -4.12 -6.06
N LYS A 121 -15.79 -4.04 -7.24
CA LYS A 121 -16.12 -3.04 -8.28
C LYS A 121 -17.57 -3.09 -8.78
N ARG A 122 -18.27 -4.21 -8.64
CA ARG A 122 -19.67 -4.32 -9.09
C ARG A 122 -20.64 -3.49 -8.26
N GLY A 123 -20.28 -3.21 -7.02
CA GLY A 123 -21.19 -2.52 -6.10
C GLY A 123 -20.64 -1.28 -5.41
N CYS A 124 -19.35 -1.00 -5.60
CA CYS A 124 -18.69 0.18 -5.02
C CYS A 124 -17.71 0.76 -6.04
N THR A 125 -17.49 2.06 -6.01
CA THR A 125 -16.32 2.66 -6.65
C THR A 125 -15.06 2.13 -5.96
N ILE A 126 -14.08 1.63 -6.71
CA ILE A 126 -12.82 1.16 -6.13
C ILE A 126 -11.64 2.00 -6.61
N GLY A 127 -10.78 2.41 -5.69
CA GLY A 127 -9.59 3.18 -6.02
C GLY A 127 -8.45 2.93 -5.07
N THR A 128 -7.25 3.42 -5.43
CA THR A 128 -6.11 3.42 -4.52
C THR A 128 -6.18 4.61 -3.58
N LEU A 129 -5.60 4.50 -2.38
CA LEU A 129 -5.18 5.64 -1.55
C LEU A 129 -3.83 5.28 -0.93
N SER A 130 -2.77 5.68 -1.59
CA SER A 130 -1.42 5.22 -1.28
C SER A 130 -0.43 6.37 -1.18
N ASN A 131 0.62 6.14 -0.37
CA ASN A 131 1.79 7.01 -0.33
C ASN A 131 2.68 6.89 -1.59
N GLY A 132 2.45 5.89 -2.46
CA GLY A 132 3.07 5.79 -3.78
C GLY A 132 2.71 6.98 -4.65
N ASN A 133 3.68 7.51 -5.42
CA ASN A 133 3.41 8.59 -6.36
C ASN A 133 2.59 8.11 -7.56
N MET A 134 1.95 9.03 -8.27
CA MET A 134 1.01 8.74 -9.36
C MET A 134 1.61 7.84 -10.44
N ALA A 135 2.81 8.15 -10.94
CA ALA A 135 3.47 7.35 -11.97
C ALA A 135 3.67 5.89 -11.51
N LEU A 136 4.16 5.70 -10.26
CA LEU A 136 4.34 4.39 -9.66
C LEU A 136 3.02 3.61 -9.62
N LEU A 137 1.94 4.23 -9.09
CA LEU A 137 0.65 3.55 -8.94
C LEU A 137 0.01 3.21 -10.29
N VAL A 138 0.15 4.07 -11.30
CA VAL A 138 -0.35 3.81 -12.66
C VAL A 138 0.38 2.63 -13.30
N GLU A 139 1.72 2.61 -13.27
CA GLU A 139 2.52 1.53 -13.83
C GLU A 139 2.29 0.22 -13.09
N LEU A 140 2.27 0.25 -11.75
CA LEU A 140 1.95 -0.91 -10.92
C LEU A 140 0.57 -1.49 -11.25
N SER A 141 -0.43 -0.63 -11.41
CA SER A 141 -1.80 -1.05 -11.74
C SER A 141 -1.87 -1.75 -13.10
N LYS A 142 -1.16 -1.22 -14.10
CA LYS A 142 -1.05 -1.85 -15.41
C LYS A 142 -0.28 -3.18 -15.35
N ALA A 143 0.88 -3.19 -14.70
CA ALA A 143 1.71 -4.39 -14.58
C ALA A 143 0.99 -5.52 -13.83
N ALA A 144 0.21 -5.19 -12.81
CA ALA A 144 -0.55 -6.14 -12.00
C ALA A 144 -1.97 -6.41 -12.53
N ASN A 145 -2.42 -5.74 -13.60
CA ASN A 145 -3.78 -5.83 -14.15
C ASN A 145 -4.86 -5.62 -13.09
N LEU A 146 -4.78 -4.47 -12.38
CA LEU A 146 -5.70 -4.10 -11.31
C LEU A 146 -6.83 -3.21 -11.87
N PRO A 147 -8.10 -3.53 -11.61
CA PRO A 147 -9.25 -2.93 -12.29
C PRO A 147 -9.78 -1.67 -11.59
N TRP A 148 -8.91 -0.77 -11.15
CA TRP A 148 -9.31 0.45 -10.46
C TRP A 148 -10.27 1.31 -11.29
N ASP A 149 -11.20 2.00 -10.62
CA ASP A 149 -11.99 3.10 -11.20
C ASP A 149 -11.20 4.41 -11.15
N CYS A 150 -10.43 4.61 -10.09
CA CYS A 150 -9.57 5.77 -9.93
C CYS A 150 -8.27 5.42 -9.22
N ILE A 151 -7.24 6.23 -9.45
CA ILE A 151 -5.95 6.14 -8.75
C ILE A 151 -5.77 7.41 -7.96
N LEU A 152 -5.80 7.29 -6.62
CA LEU A 152 -5.51 8.38 -5.71
C LEU A 152 -4.19 8.12 -5.00
N SER A 153 -3.36 9.15 -4.99
CA SER A 153 -2.03 9.16 -4.40
C SER A 153 -1.92 10.29 -3.38
N ALA A 154 -1.16 10.09 -2.34
CA ALA A 154 -0.74 11.12 -1.40
C ALA A 154 -0.06 12.32 -2.11
N GLU A 155 0.56 12.08 -3.28
CA GLU A 155 1.16 13.12 -4.13
C GLU A 155 0.17 14.20 -4.55
N LEU A 156 -1.11 13.86 -4.79
CA LEU A 156 -2.17 14.81 -5.14
C LEU A 156 -2.38 15.88 -4.07
N PHE A 157 -2.11 15.53 -2.82
CA PHE A 157 -2.32 16.38 -1.65
C PHE A 157 -1.00 16.96 -1.13
N ARG A 158 0.15 16.52 -1.64
CA ARG A 158 1.49 16.84 -1.14
C ARG A 158 1.66 16.58 0.36
N HIS A 159 0.95 15.59 0.87
CA HIS A 159 1.01 15.07 2.23
C HIS A 159 1.12 13.55 2.18
N TYR A 160 1.81 12.96 3.14
CA TYR A 160 1.84 11.51 3.29
C TYR A 160 0.83 11.05 4.33
N LYS A 161 0.20 9.88 4.12
CA LYS A 161 -0.53 9.20 5.18
C LYS A 161 0.42 8.97 6.38
N PRO A 162 -0.04 9.17 7.61
CA PRO A 162 -1.42 9.33 8.04
C PRO A 162 -1.90 10.80 8.24
N ASP A 163 -1.40 11.76 7.47
CA ASP A 163 -1.87 13.15 7.56
C ASP A 163 -3.33 13.24 7.08
N PRO A 164 -4.21 13.98 7.80
CA PRO A 164 -5.66 14.03 7.53
C PRO A 164 -5.99 14.64 6.18
N GLU A 165 -5.13 15.49 5.63
CA GLU A 165 -5.29 16.10 4.30
C GLU A 165 -5.45 15.05 3.20
N VAL A 166 -4.79 13.89 3.33
CA VAL A 166 -4.85 12.80 2.36
C VAL A 166 -6.25 12.17 2.35
N TYR A 167 -6.84 11.95 3.51
CA TYR A 167 -8.16 11.31 3.62
C TYR A 167 -9.27 12.30 3.26
N HIS A 168 -9.25 13.52 3.81
CA HIS A 168 -10.23 14.54 3.48
C HIS A 168 -10.19 14.91 2.00
N GLY A 169 -9.00 15.10 1.44
CA GLY A 169 -8.82 15.40 0.03
C GLY A 169 -9.32 14.27 -0.88
N ALA A 170 -9.10 13.00 -0.51
CA ALA A 170 -9.58 11.86 -1.28
C ALA A 170 -11.13 11.79 -1.30
N ALA A 171 -11.80 12.00 -0.16
CA ALA A 171 -13.27 12.06 -0.10
C ALA A 171 -13.81 13.22 -0.93
N ALA A 172 -13.18 14.40 -0.84
CA ALA A 172 -13.56 15.58 -1.61
C ALA A 172 -13.42 15.37 -3.12
N LEU A 173 -12.33 14.73 -3.60
CA LEU A 173 -12.14 14.40 -5.02
C LEU A 173 -13.22 13.47 -5.56
N LEU A 174 -13.78 12.60 -4.71
CA LEU A 174 -14.87 11.70 -5.08
C LEU A 174 -16.25 12.31 -4.86
N ALA A 175 -16.34 13.54 -4.34
CA ALA A 175 -17.58 14.21 -3.95
C ALA A 175 -18.43 13.34 -2.99
N LEU A 176 -17.79 12.68 -2.02
CA LEU A 176 -18.42 11.78 -1.05
C LEU A 176 -18.27 12.31 0.37
N ASP A 177 -19.29 12.06 1.18
CA ASP A 177 -19.18 12.27 2.62
C ASP A 177 -18.18 11.23 3.21
N PRO A 178 -17.39 11.60 4.23
CA PRO A 178 -16.46 10.68 4.89
C PRO A 178 -17.10 9.34 5.31
N ALA A 179 -18.35 9.37 5.81
CA ALA A 179 -19.07 8.18 6.24
C ALA A 179 -19.44 7.21 5.08
N ASP A 180 -19.38 7.67 3.83
CA ASP A 180 -19.65 6.89 2.63
C ASP A 180 -18.37 6.31 1.99
N VAL A 181 -17.21 6.59 2.55
CA VAL A 181 -15.92 6.04 2.12
C VAL A 181 -15.42 5.02 3.12
N MET A 182 -14.88 3.91 2.64
CA MET A 182 -14.22 2.90 3.45
C MET A 182 -12.76 2.76 3.04
N LEU A 183 -11.84 2.89 4.00
CA LEU A 183 -10.45 2.49 3.78
C LEU A 183 -10.29 0.98 3.98
N VAL A 184 -9.67 0.32 3.03
CA VAL A 184 -9.29 -1.10 3.09
C VAL A 184 -7.78 -1.19 3.25
N ALA A 185 -7.30 -1.73 4.38
CA ALA A 185 -5.87 -1.82 4.66
C ALA A 185 -5.49 -2.99 5.56
N ALA A 186 -4.26 -3.47 5.42
CA ALA A 186 -3.63 -4.41 6.35
C ALA A 186 -2.93 -3.70 7.54
N HIS A 187 -2.83 -2.37 7.51
CA HIS A 187 -2.10 -1.57 8.49
C HIS A 187 -3.05 -0.83 9.44
N LYS A 188 -3.04 -1.20 10.71
CA LYS A 188 -3.96 -0.67 11.72
C LYS A 188 -3.78 0.82 12.00
N ASP A 189 -2.58 1.35 11.85
CA ASP A 189 -2.30 2.79 12.01
C ASP A 189 -2.93 3.63 10.88
N ASP A 190 -2.95 3.13 9.64
CA ASP A 190 -3.65 3.75 8.51
C ASP A 190 -5.18 3.73 8.73
N LEU A 191 -5.72 2.57 9.13
CA LEU A 191 -7.14 2.45 9.49
C LEU A 191 -7.54 3.38 10.64
N ALA A 192 -6.69 3.51 11.66
CA ALA A 192 -6.94 4.42 12.78
C ALA A 192 -6.96 5.89 12.33
N ALA A 193 -6.10 6.26 11.37
CA ALA A 193 -6.10 7.61 10.80
C ALA A 193 -7.38 7.89 9.98
N ALA A 194 -7.79 6.95 9.13
CA ALA A 194 -9.02 7.06 8.36
C ALA A 194 -10.27 7.22 9.27
N ARG A 195 -10.34 6.44 10.36
CA ARG A 195 -11.42 6.58 11.36
C ARG A 195 -11.47 7.96 12.00
N ARG A 196 -10.30 8.56 12.32
CA ARG A 196 -10.27 9.93 12.84
C ARG A 196 -10.80 10.97 11.85
N CYS A 197 -10.74 10.65 10.56
CA CYS A 197 -11.33 11.46 9.48
C CYS A 197 -12.80 11.11 9.18
N GLY A 198 -13.46 10.27 10.00
CA GLY A 198 -14.86 9.91 9.86
C GLY A 198 -15.15 8.78 8.87
N TRP A 199 -14.13 8.09 8.36
CA TRP A 199 -14.30 7.00 7.39
C TRP A 199 -14.68 5.68 8.05
N GLN A 200 -15.39 4.83 7.30
CA GLN A 200 -15.49 3.41 7.59
C GLN A 200 -14.13 2.73 7.32
N THR A 201 -13.89 1.59 7.93
CA THR A 201 -12.62 0.85 7.74
C THR A 201 -12.84 -0.64 7.63
N ALA A 202 -12.09 -1.29 6.75
CA ALA A 202 -11.98 -2.74 6.64
C ALA A 202 -10.51 -3.15 6.82
N TYR A 203 -10.26 -3.93 7.86
CA TYR A 203 -8.98 -4.59 8.04
C TYR A 203 -8.94 -5.85 7.18
N VAL A 204 -7.88 -6.04 6.39
CA VAL A 204 -7.65 -7.26 5.61
C VAL A 204 -6.34 -7.91 6.06
N GLN A 205 -6.38 -9.21 6.36
CA GLN A 205 -5.21 -9.92 6.84
C GLN A 205 -4.18 -10.15 5.74
N ARG A 206 -2.92 -9.89 6.06
CA ARG A 206 -1.77 -10.20 5.18
C ARG A 206 -0.65 -10.86 6.00
N PRO A 207 -0.85 -12.12 6.42
CA PRO A 207 0.05 -12.77 7.37
C PRO A 207 1.46 -12.97 6.81
N LEU A 208 1.64 -12.96 5.49
CA LEU A 208 2.92 -13.15 4.82
C LEU A 208 3.62 -11.84 4.41
N GLU A 209 3.04 -10.67 4.70
CA GLU A 209 3.60 -9.37 4.27
C GLU A 209 5.07 -9.21 4.64
N PHE A 210 5.44 -9.59 5.86
CA PHE A 210 6.81 -9.48 6.37
C PHE A 210 7.60 -10.80 6.27
N GLY A 211 7.04 -11.79 5.57
CA GLY A 211 7.62 -13.11 5.40
C GLY A 211 7.10 -14.15 6.40
N PRO A 212 7.45 -15.43 6.20
CA PRO A 212 7.01 -16.52 7.06
C PRO A 212 7.38 -16.29 8.54
N GLY A 213 6.46 -16.61 9.44
CA GLY A 213 6.67 -16.49 10.89
C GLY A 213 6.69 -15.07 11.45
N LYS A 214 6.47 -14.05 10.61
CA LYS A 214 6.46 -12.63 11.01
C LYS A 214 5.06 -11.99 10.93
N ALA A 215 4.00 -12.79 11.04
CA ALA A 215 2.62 -12.27 11.04
C ALA A 215 2.44 -11.21 12.13
N ARG A 216 1.90 -10.06 11.75
CA ARG A 216 1.64 -8.94 12.67
C ARG A 216 0.17 -8.86 13.03
N GLY A 217 -0.12 -9.22 14.27
CA GLY A 217 -1.40 -9.00 14.91
C GLY A 217 -2.55 -9.83 14.33
N GLY A 218 -3.64 -9.89 15.10
CA GLY A 218 -4.94 -10.41 14.68
C GLY A 218 -5.84 -9.28 14.17
N PRO A 219 -7.16 -9.52 14.10
CA PRO A 219 -8.15 -8.54 13.63
C PRO A 219 -8.04 -7.18 14.29
N ASP A 220 -8.44 -6.12 13.59
CA ASP A 220 -8.58 -4.78 14.16
C ASP A 220 -9.99 -4.59 14.72
N ARG A 221 -10.13 -4.73 16.05
CA ARG A 221 -11.43 -4.64 16.74
C ARG A 221 -12.12 -3.28 16.55
N ALA A 222 -11.38 -2.24 16.18
CA ALA A 222 -11.94 -0.92 15.94
C ALA A 222 -12.41 -0.73 14.49
N SER A 223 -12.06 -1.63 13.59
CA SER A 223 -12.50 -1.57 12.20
C SER A 223 -13.97 -1.99 12.05
N THR A 224 -14.64 -1.40 11.06
CA THR A 224 -16.02 -1.71 10.70
C THR A 224 -16.17 -3.16 10.24
N LEU A 225 -15.21 -3.64 9.45
CA LEU A 225 -15.10 -5.01 8.97
C LEU A 225 -13.71 -5.57 9.21
N ASN A 226 -13.62 -6.89 9.37
CA ASN A 226 -12.37 -7.63 9.36
C ASN A 226 -12.53 -8.78 8.39
N ALA A 227 -11.65 -8.83 7.39
CA ALA A 227 -11.71 -9.84 6.33
C ALA A 227 -10.38 -10.61 6.26
N ASP A 228 -10.47 -11.88 5.92
CA ASP A 228 -9.31 -12.73 5.72
C ASP A 228 -8.60 -12.41 4.41
N ASP A 229 -9.39 -12.03 3.38
CA ASP A 229 -8.92 -11.61 2.07
C ASP A 229 -9.96 -10.71 1.36
N PHE A 230 -9.73 -10.35 0.10
CA PHE A 230 -10.67 -9.52 -0.67
C PHE A 230 -11.91 -10.28 -1.15
N ALA A 231 -11.87 -11.61 -1.19
CA ALA A 231 -13.05 -12.40 -1.50
C ALA A 231 -14.01 -12.41 -0.31
N ASP A 232 -13.48 -12.64 0.90
CA ASP A 232 -14.24 -12.54 2.15
C ASP A 232 -14.80 -11.11 2.36
N LEU A 233 -14.01 -10.07 2.06
CA LEU A 233 -14.50 -8.68 2.11
C LEU A 233 -15.71 -8.47 1.18
N ALA A 234 -15.67 -9.03 -0.03
CA ALA A 234 -16.77 -8.95 -0.98
C ALA A 234 -18.01 -9.68 -0.45
N ASP A 235 -17.83 -10.88 0.13
CA ASP A 235 -18.93 -11.64 0.76
C ASP A 235 -19.60 -10.86 1.91
N GLN A 236 -18.79 -10.24 2.79
CA GLN A 236 -19.30 -9.42 3.90
C GLN A 236 -20.05 -8.15 3.43
N LEU A 237 -19.74 -7.65 2.23
CA LEU A 237 -20.44 -6.52 1.59
C LEU A 237 -21.63 -6.95 0.71
N GLY A 238 -21.87 -8.27 0.56
CA GLY A 238 -22.92 -8.82 -0.28
C GLY A 238 -22.68 -8.60 -1.78
N LEU A 239 -21.41 -8.75 -2.23
CA LEU A 239 -20.95 -8.52 -3.61
C LEU A 239 -20.34 -9.75 -4.25
#